data_45443703561b4f37787c216de514c506
#
_entry.id   45443703561b4f37787c216de514c506
#
_cell.length_a   1.000
_cell.length_b   1.000
_cell.length_c   1.000
_cell.angle_alpha   90.00
_cell.angle_beta   90.00
_cell.angle_gamma   90.00
#
_symmetry.space_group_name_H-M   'P 1'
#
loop_
_entity.id
_entity.type
_entity.pdbx_description
1 polymer ?
#
loop_
_entity_poly.entity_id
_entity_poly.type
_entity_poly.pdbx_seq_one_letter_code
_entity_poly.pdbx_strand_id
1 'polypeptide(L)'
;MNFSEFNETIKSQLNNLTSHNRLPHAIIITGGNEELRDSVADYLCVYAVCSEENKPCYNCKNCKKAMSHIHPDISYVQGSTKSKNLIYNKEVMEEVIGDTIIIPNESDTKVYVFKDVDEKLPVISQNAFLKTLEEPPQNILFVMTCKDASVLLETILSR
;
A
#
# COMPACT_ATOMS: atom_id res chain seq x y z
N MET A 1 11.44 -5.75 -9.09
CA MET A 1 12.66 -5.29 -8.40
C MET A 1 12.91 -6.15 -7.18
N ASN A 2 14.14 -6.55 -6.92
CA ASN A 2 14.50 -7.43 -5.82
C ASN A 2 15.04 -6.62 -4.64
N PHE A 3 14.86 -7.14 -3.41
CA PHE A 3 15.39 -6.53 -2.19
C PHE A 3 16.89 -6.19 -2.27
N SER A 4 17.68 -7.00 -2.98
CA SER A 4 19.11 -6.78 -3.18
C SER A 4 19.47 -5.49 -3.93
N GLU A 5 18.53 -4.94 -4.69
CA GLU A 5 18.73 -3.73 -5.50
C GLU A 5 18.56 -2.43 -4.68
N PHE A 6 17.97 -2.51 -3.50
CA PHE A 6 17.83 -1.35 -2.61
C PHE A 6 19.14 -0.99 -1.93
N ASN A 7 19.30 0.30 -1.60
CA ASN A 7 20.42 0.74 -0.79
C ASN A 7 20.28 0.26 0.67
N GLU A 8 21.38 0.31 1.44
CA GLU A 8 21.41 -0.23 2.80
C GLU A 8 20.44 0.46 3.77
N THR A 9 20.15 1.74 3.57
CA THR A 9 19.17 2.48 4.39
C THR A 9 17.76 1.92 4.20
N ILE A 10 17.33 1.71 2.95
CA ILE A 10 16.01 1.15 2.63
C ILE A 10 15.94 -0.31 3.12
N LYS A 11 16.98 -1.10 2.90
CA LYS A 11 17.04 -2.48 3.41
C LYS A 11 16.87 -2.53 4.93
N SER A 12 17.55 -1.66 5.65
CA SER A 12 17.42 -1.57 7.11
C SER A 12 15.99 -1.21 7.54
N GLN A 13 15.37 -0.22 6.90
CA GLN A 13 13.98 0.16 7.18
C GLN A 13 13.00 -0.98 6.88
N LEU A 14 13.15 -1.64 5.75
CA LEU A 14 12.30 -2.77 5.38
C LEU A 14 12.49 -3.97 6.34
N ASN A 15 13.73 -4.28 6.72
CA ASN A 15 14.01 -5.34 7.70
C ASN A 15 13.37 -5.03 9.06
N ASN A 16 13.45 -3.78 9.52
CA ASN A 16 12.79 -3.37 10.77
C ASN A 16 11.28 -3.52 10.67
N LEU A 17 10.69 -3.10 9.55
CA LEU A 17 9.26 -3.18 9.30
C LEU A 17 8.75 -4.63 9.27
N THR A 18 9.56 -5.54 8.75
CA THR A 18 9.20 -6.96 8.56
C THR A 18 9.70 -7.88 9.68
N SER A 19 10.44 -7.35 10.66
CA SER A 19 11.15 -8.13 11.71
C SER A 19 10.27 -9.08 12.52
N HIS A 20 8.98 -8.77 12.66
CA HIS A 20 8.01 -9.59 13.40
C HIS A 20 7.09 -10.42 12.48
N ASN A 21 7.45 -10.56 11.22
CA ASN A 21 6.63 -11.21 10.19
C ASN A 21 5.19 -10.67 10.06
N ARG A 22 4.99 -9.43 10.52
CA ARG A 22 3.72 -8.70 10.47
C ARG A 22 3.97 -7.28 9.97
N LEU A 23 3.29 -6.90 8.90
CA LEU A 23 3.25 -5.52 8.45
C LEU A 23 2.18 -4.75 9.26
N PRO A 24 2.39 -3.45 9.53
CA PRO A 24 1.31 -2.59 10.00
C PRO A 24 0.21 -2.53 8.93
N HIS A 25 -1.00 -2.17 9.34
CA HIS A 25 -2.15 -2.11 8.43
C HIS A 25 -2.07 -0.97 7.40
N ALA A 26 -1.23 0.03 7.66
CA ALA A 26 -0.99 1.15 6.74
C ALA A 26 0.49 1.54 6.75
N ILE A 27 1.02 1.81 5.55
CA ILE A 27 2.41 2.21 5.33
C ILE A 27 2.43 3.38 4.37
N ILE A 28 3.12 4.45 4.75
CA ILE A 28 3.38 5.59 3.89
C ILE A 28 4.87 5.56 3.48
N ILE A 29 5.11 5.54 2.18
CA ILE A 29 6.45 5.57 1.59
C ILE A 29 6.71 6.99 1.10
N THR A 30 7.73 7.63 1.66
CA THR A 30 8.06 9.03 1.34
C THR A 30 9.54 9.18 1.00
N GLY A 31 9.89 10.27 0.33
CA GLY A 31 11.27 10.56 -0.08
C GLY A 31 11.69 9.86 -1.37
N GLY A 32 12.93 10.10 -1.79
CA GLY A 32 13.44 9.57 -3.06
C GLY A 32 12.68 10.06 -4.29
N ASN A 33 12.93 9.43 -5.42
CA ASN A 33 12.16 9.64 -6.64
C ASN A 33 10.92 8.73 -6.70
N GLU A 34 10.02 8.97 -7.64
CA GLU A 34 8.79 8.20 -7.84
C GLU A 34 9.08 6.72 -8.08
N GLU A 35 10.04 6.43 -8.97
CA GLU A 35 10.43 5.05 -9.32
C GLU A 35 10.89 4.25 -8.10
N LEU A 36 11.63 4.88 -7.20
CA LEU A 36 12.08 4.25 -5.97
C LEU A 36 10.91 3.98 -5.01
N ARG A 37 10.00 4.94 -4.83
CA ARG A 37 8.81 4.76 -4.00
C ARG A 37 7.93 3.64 -4.54
N ASP A 38 7.71 3.60 -5.84
CA ASP A 38 6.95 2.54 -6.51
C ASP A 38 7.61 1.17 -6.33
N SER A 39 8.93 1.12 -6.44
CA SER A 39 9.68 -0.12 -6.22
C SER A 39 9.58 -0.66 -4.80
N VAL A 40 9.57 0.23 -3.80
CA VAL A 40 9.36 -0.14 -2.39
C VAL A 40 7.91 -0.60 -2.19
N ALA A 41 6.94 0.07 -2.80
CA ALA A 41 5.53 -0.33 -2.74
C ALA A 41 5.33 -1.73 -3.34
N ASP A 42 5.91 -2.00 -4.51
CA ASP A 42 5.86 -3.31 -5.15
C ASP A 42 6.50 -4.41 -4.29
N TYR A 43 7.65 -4.11 -3.66
CA TYR A 43 8.27 -5.04 -2.70
C TYR A 43 7.32 -5.39 -1.55
N LEU A 44 6.67 -4.38 -0.95
CA LEU A 44 5.71 -4.59 0.15
C LEU A 44 4.48 -5.39 -0.30
N CYS A 45 4.00 -5.17 -1.53
CA CYS A 45 2.92 -5.97 -2.12
C CYS A 45 3.32 -7.44 -2.25
N VAL A 46 4.51 -7.72 -2.82
CA VAL A 46 5.01 -9.10 -2.96
C VAL A 46 5.21 -9.77 -1.60
N TYR A 47 5.74 -9.02 -0.62
CA TYR A 47 5.91 -9.49 0.75
C TYR A 47 4.57 -9.87 1.40
N ALA A 48 3.57 -8.97 1.28
CA ALA A 48 2.27 -9.13 1.94
C ALA A 48 1.49 -10.36 1.44
N VAL A 49 1.53 -10.64 0.14
CA VAL A 49 0.79 -11.78 -0.45
C VAL A 49 1.57 -13.08 -0.49
N CYS A 50 2.85 -13.08 -0.11
CA CYS A 50 3.67 -14.28 -0.10
C CYS A 50 3.13 -15.30 0.90
N SER A 51 2.96 -16.56 0.46
CA SER A 51 2.44 -17.65 1.27
C SER A 51 3.50 -18.40 2.08
N GLU A 52 4.78 -18.13 1.83
CA GLU A 52 5.90 -18.83 2.47
C GLU A 52 6.33 -18.17 3.78
N GLU A 53 7.02 -18.91 4.64
CA GLU A 53 7.55 -18.38 5.91
C GLU A 53 8.63 -17.32 5.68
N ASN A 54 9.54 -17.56 4.74
CA ASN A 54 10.61 -16.63 4.36
C ASN A 54 10.11 -15.67 3.28
N LYS A 55 9.52 -14.56 3.68
CA LYS A 55 8.92 -13.54 2.81
C LYS A 55 9.92 -12.45 2.41
N PRO A 56 9.83 -11.95 1.18
CA PRO A 56 9.17 -12.55 0.03
C PRO A 56 10.04 -13.67 -0.60
N CYS A 57 9.45 -14.79 -0.95
CA CYS A 57 10.20 -15.91 -1.54
C CYS A 57 10.46 -15.75 -3.06
N TYR A 58 9.76 -14.83 -3.72
CA TYR A 58 9.81 -14.56 -5.17
C TYR A 58 9.48 -15.76 -6.09
N ASN A 59 9.17 -16.91 -5.53
CA ASN A 59 8.99 -18.14 -6.29
C ASN A 59 7.58 -18.74 -6.21
N CYS A 60 6.83 -18.51 -5.13
CA CYS A 60 5.46 -19.01 -5.01
C CYS A 60 4.53 -18.35 -6.04
N LYS A 61 3.35 -18.94 -6.24
CA LYS A 61 2.34 -18.46 -7.19
C LYS A 61 1.95 -17.00 -6.92
N ASN A 62 1.76 -16.65 -5.65
CA ASN A 62 1.36 -15.30 -5.24
C ASN A 62 2.46 -14.27 -5.55
N CYS A 63 3.72 -14.56 -5.21
CA CYS A 63 4.84 -13.68 -5.56
C CYS A 63 4.93 -13.45 -7.07
N LYS A 64 4.83 -14.52 -7.88
CA LYS A 64 4.89 -14.39 -9.35
C LYS A 64 3.77 -13.53 -9.92
N LYS A 65 2.52 -13.70 -9.42
CA LYS A 65 1.39 -12.86 -9.83
C LYS A 65 1.58 -11.40 -9.39
N ALA A 66 2.04 -11.17 -8.16
CA ALA A 66 2.29 -9.83 -7.64
C ALA A 66 3.36 -9.10 -8.45
N MET A 67 4.49 -9.75 -8.76
CA MET A 67 5.54 -9.19 -9.61
C MET A 67 5.08 -8.87 -11.04
N SER A 68 4.04 -9.55 -11.52
CA SER A 68 3.43 -9.28 -12.82
C SER A 68 2.24 -8.31 -12.75
N HIS A 69 1.95 -7.72 -11.59
CA HIS A 69 0.82 -6.82 -11.32
C HIS A 69 -0.57 -7.41 -11.69
N ILE A 70 -0.72 -8.74 -11.56
CA ILE A 70 -1.98 -9.46 -11.87
C ILE A 70 -2.54 -10.24 -10.68
N HIS A 71 -2.05 -9.97 -9.45
CA HIS A 71 -2.55 -10.63 -8.26
C HIS A 71 -3.94 -10.11 -7.88
N PRO A 72 -4.97 -10.98 -7.68
CA PRO A 72 -6.34 -10.54 -7.44
C PRO A 72 -6.53 -9.81 -6.10
N ASP A 73 -5.63 -10.05 -5.12
CA ASP A 73 -5.69 -9.42 -3.81
C ASP A 73 -4.80 -8.15 -3.70
N ILE A 74 -4.25 -7.68 -4.82
CA ILE A 74 -3.55 -6.40 -4.89
C ILE A 74 -4.34 -5.45 -5.78
N SER A 75 -4.88 -4.40 -5.20
CA SER A 75 -5.63 -3.36 -5.89
C SER A 75 -4.81 -2.09 -6.01
N TYR A 76 -4.38 -1.75 -7.22
CA TYR A 76 -3.81 -0.45 -7.53
C TYR A 76 -4.96 0.53 -7.75
N VAL A 77 -5.27 1.32 -6.71
CA VAL A 77 -6.43 2.20 -6.71
C VAL A 77 -6.28 3.27 -7.80
N GLN A 78 -7.29 3.36 -8.64
CA GLN A 78 -7.36 4.36 -9.68
C GLN A 78 -8.14 5.57 -9.16
N GLY A 79 -7.60 6.77 -9.40
CA GLY A 79 -8.33 8.01 -9.10
C GLY A 79 -9.56 8.19 -10.00
N SER A 80 -10.47 9.06 -9.57
CA SER A 80 -11.69 9.36 -10.33
C SER A 80 -11.36 9.96 -11.70
N THR A 81 -11.93 9.37 -12.74
CA THR A 81 -11.82 9.88 -14.13
C THR A 81 -12.63 11.15 -14.38
N LYS A 82 -13.49 11.55 -13.43
CA LYS A 82 -14.22 12.83 -13.48
C LYS A 82 -13.29 14.05 -13.32
N SER A 83 -12.07 13.85 -12.84
CA SER A 83 -11.04 14.87 -12.68
C SER A 83 -9.84 14.56 -13.58
N LYS A 84 -9.28 15.60 -14.21
CA LYS A 84 -8.05 15.48 -15.02
C LYS A 84 -6.86 14.90 -14.23
N ASN A 85 -6.85 15.10 -12.92
CA ASN A 85 -5.74 14.71 -12.04
C ASN A 85 -5.95 13.34 -11.37
N LEU A 86 -6.96 12.56 -11.77
CA LEU A 86 -7.24 11.23 -11.20
C LEU A 86 -7.27 11.24 -9.66
N ILE A 87 -8.01 12.17 -9.07
CA ILE A 87 -8.09 12.39 -7.62
C ILE A 87 -8.81 11.23 -6.93
N TYR A 88 -8.33 10.80 -5.79
CA TYR A 88 -9.01 9.89 -4.86
C TYR A 88 -10.10 10.66 -4.12
N ASN A 89 -11.21 10.92 -4.81
CA ASN A 89 -12.34 11.63 -4.23
C ASN A 89 -13.08 10.75 -3.21
N LYS A 90 -14.08 11.31 -2.53
CA LYS A 90 -14.86 10.60 -1.52
C LYS A 90 -15.48 9.31 -2.06
N GLU A 91 -16.00 9.32 -3.28
CA GLU A 91 -16.65 8.17 -3.94
C GLU A 91 -15.65 7.01 -4.10
N VAL A 92 -14.42 7.30 -4.59
CA VAL A 92 -13.33 6.31 -4.72
C VAL A 92 -12.96 5.73 -3.35
N MET A 93 -12.87 6.58 -2.32
CA MET A 93 -12.53 6.11 -0.98
C MET A 93 -13.64 5.23 -0.38
N GLU A 94 -14.90 5.59 -0.56
CA GLU A 94 -16.05 4.80 -0.10
C GLU A 94 -16.10 3.44 -0.80
N GLU A 95 -15.79 3.38 -2.09
CA GLU A 95 -15.68 2.13 -2.84
C GLU A 95 -14.57 1.23 -2.29
N VAL A 96 -13.37 1.77 -2.08
CA VAL A 96 -12.24 1.03 -1.48
C VAL A 96 -12.60 0.55 -0.07
N ILE A 97 -13.14 1.42 0.78
CA ILE A 97 -13.55 1.06 2.14
C ILE A 97 -14.60 -0.05 2.13
N GLY A 98 -15.58 0.03 1.22
CA GLY A 98 -16.58 -1.02 1.04
C GLY A 98 -15.97 -2.35 0.62
N ASP A 99 -14.95 -2.33 -0.25
CA ASP A 99 -14.26 -3.53 -0.73
C ASP A 99 -13.37 -4.19 0.36
N THR A 100 -12.96 -3.45 1.39
CA THR A 100 -12.15 -4.03 2.51
C THR A 100 -12.90 -5.08 3.33
N ILE A 101 -14.24 -5.13 3.26
CA ILE A 101 -15.06 -6.14 3.94
C ILE A 101 -14.95 -7.51 3.25
N ILE A 102 -14.57 -7.52 1.98
CA ILE A 102 -14.44 -8.74 1.18
C ILE A 102 -13.10 -9.41 1.52
N ILE A 103 -13.18 -10.68 1.91
CA ILE A 103 -11.98 -11.47 2.24
C ILE A 103 -11.05 -11.62 1.02
N PRO A 104 -9.74 -11.77 1.22
CA PRO A 104 -8.80 -12.06 0.15
C PRO A 104 -9.15 -13.35 -0.61
N ASN A 105 -8.77 -13.42 -1.89
CA ASN A 105 -9.11 -14.55 -2.76
C ASN A 105 -8.05 -15.67 -2.73
N GLU A 106 -6.77 -15.32 -2.82
CA GLU A 106 -5.66 -16.27 -2.99
C GLU A 106 -4.59 -16.15 -1.90
N SER A 107 -4.50 -15.00 -1.22
CA SER A 107 -3.54 -14.73 -0.15
C SER A 107 -4.24 -14.50 1.18
N ASP A 108 -3.46 -14.39 2.27
CA ASP A 108 -3.99 -14.06 3.59
C ASP A 108 -4.20 -12.55 3.78
N THR A 109 -3.73 -11.72 2.87
CA THR A 109 -3.75 -10.26 2.98
C THR A 109 -4.23 -9.62 1.68
N LYS A 110 -5.15 -8.68 1.77
CA LYS A 110 -5.57 -7.83 0.65
C LYS A 110 -4.84 -6.49 0.74
N VAL A 111 -4.26 -6.05 -0.37
CA VAL A 111 -3.42 -4.85 -0.43
C VAL A 111 -4.07 -3.80 -1.32
N TYR A 112 -4.12 -2.56 -0.83
CA TYR A 112 -4.56 -1.40 -1.60
C TYR A 112 -3.39 -0.44 -1.74
N VAL A 113 -3.02 -0.14 -2.98
CA VAL A 113 -1.92 0.76 -3.31
C VAL A 113 -2.47 2.09 -3.79
N PHE A 114 -2.12 3.17 -3.10
CA PHE A 114 -2.45 4.55 -3.46
C PHE A 114 -1.15 5.28 -3.83
N LYS A 115 -1.09 5.81 -5.04
CA LYS A 115 0.07 6.56 -5.52
C LYS A 115 -0.14 8.07 -5.40
N ASP A 116 0.92 8.77 -5.01
CA ASP A 116 0.98 10.24 -4.95
C ASP A 116 -0.15 10.83 -4.10
N VAL A 117 -0.34 10.31 -2.88
CA VAL A 117 -1.45 10.71 -2.01
C VAL A 117 -1.37 12.18 -1.58
N ASP A 118 -0.18 12.78 -1.57
CA ASP A 118 0.02 14.22 -1.36
C ASP A 118 -0.64 15.09 -2.45
N GLU A 119 -0.67 14.61 -3.68
CA GLU A 119 -1.29 15.33 -4.81
C GLU A 119 -2.74 14.88 -5.08
N LYS A 120 -3.07 13.61 -4.78
CA LYS A 120 -4.31 12.97 -5.24
C LYS A 120 -5.34 12.72 -4.13
N LEU A 121 -4.97 12.82 -2.84
CA LEU A 121 -5.86 12.54 -1.72
C LEU A 121 -6.28 13.84 -0.99
N PRO A 122 -7.39 14.49 -1.39
CA PRO A 122 -7.83 15.73 -0.77
C PRO A 122 -8.28 15.52 0.69
N VAL A 123 -8.24 16.59 1.48
CA VAL A 123 -8.55 16.58 2.93
C VAL A 123 -9.90 15.90 3.25
N ILE A 124 -10.92 16.12 2.42
CA ILE A 124 -12.24 15.47 2.61
C ILE A 124 -12.12 13.95 2.54
N SER A 125 -11.33 13.44 1.60
CA SER A 125 -11.08 12.00 1.44
C SER A 125 -10.19 11.45 2.53
N GLN A 126 -9.20 12.23 3.00
CA GLN A 126 -8.39 11.87 4.16
C GLN A 126 -9.27 11.68 5.40
N ASN A 127 -10.20 12.59 5.66
CA ASN A 127 -11.14 12.48 6.78
C ASN A 127 -12.07 11.25 6.66
N ALA A 128 -12.56 10.94 5.47
CA ALA A 128 -13.36 9.73 5.24
C ALA A 128 -12.59 8.44 5.52
N PHE A 129 -11.26 8.46 5.31
CA PHE A 129 -10.39 7.32 5.51
C PHE A 129 -9.96 7.10 6.98
N LEU A 130 -10.01 8.15 7.83
CA LEU A 130 -9.55 8.09 9.22
C LEU A 130 -10.15 6.94 10.01
N LYS A 131 -11.48 6.76 9.93
CA LYS A 131 -12.17 5.69 10.67
C LYS A 131 -11.63 4.30 10.31
N THR A 132 -11.35 4.05 9.03
CA THR A 132 -10.81 2.78 8.55
C THR A 132 -9.36 2.58 9.01
N LEU A 133 -8.58 3.66 9.14
CA LEU A 133 -7.22 3.59 9.67
C LEU A 133 -7.20 3.40 11.21
N GLU A 134 -8.21 3.89 11.92
CA GLU A 134 -8.36 3.72 13.37
C GLU A 134 -8.82 2.31 13.75
N GLU A 135 -9.75 1.77 12.99
CA GLU A 135 -10.32 0.44 13.18
C GLU A 135 -10.17 -0.39 11.89
N PRO A 136 -8.93 -0.75 11.51
CA PRO A 136 -8.68 -1.42 10.25
C PRO A 136 -9.32 -2.81 10.22
N PRO A 137 -9.96 -3.20 9.11
CA PRO A 137 -10.40 -4.57 8.92
C PRO A 137 -9.21 -5.54 8.97
N GLN A 138 -9.47 -6.77 9.39
CA GLN A 138 -8.43 -7.79 9.45
C GLN A 138 -7.88 -8.12 8.05
N ASN A 139 -6.59 -8.43 8.00
CA ASN A 139 -5.93 -8.89 6.77
C ASN A 139 -5.93 -7.85 5.62
N ILE A 140 -5.91 -6.58 5.97
CA ILE A 140 -5.79 -5.47 5.02
C ILE A 140 -4.45 -4.76 5.22
N LEU A 141 -3.84 -4.38 4.10
CA LEU A 141 -2.67 -3.51 4.05
C LEU A 141 -2.94 -2.35 3.09
N PHE A 142 -2.80 -1.13 3.59
CA PHE A 142 -2.78 0.08 2.79
C PHE A 142 -1.34 0.51 2.54
N VAL A 143 -0.93 0.58 1.29
CA VAL A 143 0.38 1.09 0.86
C VAL A 143 0.16 2.41 0.14
N MET A 144 0.75 3.47 0.66
CA MET A 144 0.60 4.81 0.11
C MET A 144 1.97 5.37 -0.28
N THR A 145 2.09 5.96 -1.47
CA THR A 145 3.31 6.69 -1.84
C THR A 145 3.03 8.19 -1.84
N CYS A 146 3.99 8.99 -1.38
CA CYS A 146 3.93 10.45 -1.47
C CYS A 146 5.34 11.03 -1.58
N LYS A 147 5.44 12.20 -2.18
CA LYS A 147 6.68 12.97 -2.25
C LYS A 147 6.90 13.73 -0.95
N ASP A 148 5.85 14.34 -0.43
CA ASP A 148 5.87 15.15 0.78
C ASP A 148 4.72 14.77 1.71
N ALA A 149 5.03 14.09 2.81
CA ALA A 149 4.04 13.69 3.80
C ALA A 149 3.50 14.87 4.63
N SER A 150 4.16 16.04 4.63
CA SER A 150 3.73 17.20 5.42
C SER A 150 2.38 17.79 4.99
N VAL A 151 1.92 17.48 3.78
CA VAL A 151 0.60 17.91 3.27
C VAL A 151 -0.56 17.01 3.73
N LEU A 152 -0.24 15.85 4.31
CA LEU A 152 -1.24 14.94 4.87
C LEU A 152 -1.64 15.39 6.27
N LEU A 153 -2.87 15.09 6.65
CA LEU A 153 -3.35 15.37 8.01
C LEU A 153 -2.49 14.65 9.04
N GLU A 154 -2.14 15.33 10.12
CA GLU A 154 -1.39 14.75 11.23
C GLU A 154 -2.09 13.52 11.82
N THR A 155 -3.42 13.52 11.78
CA THR A 155 -4.26 12.39 12.18
C THR A 155 -4.07 11.14 11.28
N ILE A 156 -3.75 11.32 10.00
CA ILE A 156 -3.38 10.22 9.10
C ILE A 156 -1.97 9.70 9.44
N LEU A 157 -1.02 10.61 9.65
CA LEU A 157 0.39 10.25 9.89
C LEU A 157 0.60 9.56 11.25
N SER A 158 -0.31 9.74 12.20
CA SER A 158 -0.23 9.14 13.54
C SER A 158 -0.82 7.73 13.65
N ARG A 159 -1.39 7.19 12.56
CA ARG A 159 -2.02 5.85 12.50
C ARG A 159 -1.19 4.87 11.71
#